data_31dd4629f6931cf2aac700ff757538b4
#
_entry.id   31dd4629f6931cf2aac700ff757538b4
#
_cell.length_a   1.000
_cell.length_b   1.000
_cell.length_c   1.000
_cell.angle_alpha   90.00
_cell.angle_beta   90.00
_cell.angle_gamma   90.00
#
_symmetry.space_group_name_H-M   'P 1'
#
loop_
_entity.id
_entity.type
_entity.pdbx_description
1 polymer ?
#
loop_
_entity_poly.entity_id
_entity_poly.type
_entity_poly.pdbx_seq_one_letter_code
_entity_poly.pdbx_strand_id
1 'polypeptide(L)'
;FFPQWLILSLGFTMMSVDETCSLHEKLIEPVRSLLGGRELGVFYFAWIIPGLIFVAFAAVYFWRFLWHLPAASRRDFVVAAVLFLGGAIGMEMLGGQADEAHGRHGAYLLWTHLEEGLEMFGILYFVRALLHHLTAINGRFTLELAADAATSPAQVRPVASSH
;
A
#
# COMPACT_ATOMS: atom_id res chain seq x y z
N PHE A 1 -13.74 12.93 -9.53
CA PHE A 1 -12.98 11.67 -9.30
C PHE A 1 -13.21 11.05 -7.91
N PHE A 2 -14.37 11.33 -7.27
CA PHE A 2 -14.72 10.71 -5.99
C PHE A 2 -14.68 9.15 -6.03
N PRO A 3 -15.20 8.46 -7.06
CA PRO A 3 -15.16 6.99 -7.12
C PRO A 3 -13.73 6.44 -7.13
N GLN A 4 -12.78 7.12 -7.78
CA GLN A 4 -11.38 6.69 -7.83
C GLN A 4 -10.72 6.74 -6.46
N TRP A 5 -10.95 7.81 -5.70
CA TRP A 5 -10.46 7.92 -4.33
C TRP A 5 -11.06 6.86 -3.40
N LEU A 6 -12.36 6.58 -3.56
CA LEU A 6 -13.04 5.55 -2.79
C LEU A 6 -12.47 4.15 -3.12
N ILE A 7 -12.30 3.82 -4.40
CA ILE A 7 -11.74 2.53 -4.83
C ILE A 7 -10.29 2.39 -4.36
N LEU A 8 -9.50 3.47 -4.43
CA LEU A 8 -8.14 3.47 -3.92
C LEU A 8 -8.11 3.19 -2.41
N SER A 9 -8.96 3.86 -1.63
CA SER A 9 -9.09 3.62 -0.18
C SER A 9 -9.52 2.19 0.14
N LEU A 10 -10.51 1.66 -0.57
CA LEU A 10 -10.94 0.27 -0.41
C LEU A 10 -9.84 -0.72 -0.81
N GLY A 11 -9.09 -0.41 -1.87
CA GLY A 11 -7.92 -1.20 -2.29
C GLY A 11 -6.89 -1.32 -1.19
N PHE A 12 -6.49 -0.20 -0.56
CA PHE A 12 -5.55 -0.23 0.57
C PHE A 12 -6.11 -0.97 1.79
N THR A 13 -7.41 -0.86 2.05
CA THR A 13 -8.05 -1.63 3.13
C THR A 13 -7.99 -3.14 2.83
N MET A 14 -8.30 -3.54 1.59
CA MET A 14 -8.21 -4.93 1.18
C MET A 14 -6.78 -5.47 1.24
N MET A 15 -5.78 -4.67 0.82
CA MET A 15 -4.37 -5.04 0.94
C MET A 15 -3.95 -5.23 2.39
N SER A 16 -4.39 -4.36 3.31
CA SER A 16 -4.13 -4.52 4.75
C SER A 16 -4.75 -5.80 5.33
N VAL A 17 -5.94 -6.18 4.86
CA VAL A 17 -6.57 -7.45 5.25
C VAL A 17 -5.81 -8.63 4.64
N ASP A 18 -5.41 -8.53 3.38
CA ASP A 18 -4.64 -9.56 2.69
C ASP A 18 -3.31 -9.83 3.38
N GLU A 19 -2.57 -8.79 3.76
CA GLU A 19 -1.32 -8.89 4.51
C GLU A 19 -1.50 -9.63 5.84
N THR A 20 -2.58 -9.34 6.55
CA THR A 20 -2.87 -9.97 7.85
C THR A 20 -3.32 -11.43 7.71
N CYS A 21 -4.03 -11.76 6.64
CA CYS A 21 -4.70 -13.05 6.43
C CYS A 21 -4.00 -13.94 5.41
N SER A 22 -2.95 -13.45 4.73
CA SER A 22 -2.24 -14.14 3.62
C SER A 22 -3.21 -14.71 2.58
N LEU A 23 -4.18 -13.88 2.14
CA LEU A 23 -5.22 -14.37 1.22
C LEU A 23 -4.63 -14.68 -0.17
N HIS A 24 -3.65 -13.89 -0.63
CA HIS A 24 -2.96 -14.11 -1.90
C HIS A 24 -2.22 -15.46 -1.91
N GLU A 25 -1.61 -15.87 -0.80
CA GLU A 25 -0.93 -17.16 -0.71
C GLU A 25 -1.91 -18.33 -0.94
N LYS A 26 -3.17 -18.18 -0.54
CA LYS A 26 -4.21 -19.23 -0.74
C LYS A 26 -4.54 -19.41 -2.22
N LEU A 27 -4.18 -18.48 -3.09
CA LEU A 27 -4.35 -18.60 -4.54
C LEU A 27 -3.21 -19.39 -5.20
N ILE A 28 -2.08 -19.63 -4.52
CA ILE A 28 -0.92 -20.32 -5.09
C ILE A 28 -1.30 -21.70 -5.61
N GLU A 29 -1.87 -22.55 -4.76
CA GLU A 29 -2.18 -23.93 -5.14
C GLU A 29 -3.30 -24.04 -6.19
N PRO A 30 -4.44 -23.32 -6.08
CA PRO A 30 -5.46 -23.32 -7.12
C PRO A 30 -4.93 -22.87 -8.49
N VAL A 31 -4.15 -21.78 -8.54
CA VAL A 31 -3.59 -21.25 -9.79
C VAL A 31 -2.54 -22.22 -10.35
N ARG A 32 -1.65 -22.74 -9.50
CA ARG A 32 -0.63 -23.72 -9.87
C ARG A 32 -1.26 -24.98 -10.48
N SER A 33 -2.34 -25.48 -9.90
CA SER A 33 -3.05 -26.64 -10.42
C SER A 33 -3.65 -26.42 -11.80
N LEU A 34 -4.16 -25.19 -12.07
CA LEU A 34 -4.67 -24.80 -13.38
C LEU A 34 -3.58 -24.73 -14.44
N LEU A 35 -2.34 -24.35 -14.06
CA LEU A 35 -1.20 -24.25 -14.95
C LEU A 35 -0.51 -25.60 -15.23
N GLY A 36 -0.90 -26.67 -14.52
CA GLY A 36 -0.41 -28.02 -14.76
C GLY A 36 1.05 -28.29 -14.40
N GLY A 37 1.72 -27.37 -13.69
CA GLY A 37 3.15 -27.43 -13.45
C GLY A 37 3.57 -27.20 -12.00
N ARG A 38 4.76 -27.74 -11.66
CA ARG A 38 5.45 -27.47 -10.38
C ARG A 38 6.68 -26.56 -10.59
N GLU A 39 7.28 -26.60 -11.76
CA GLU A 39 8.46 -25.78 -12.12
C GLU A 39 7.99 -24.54 -12.88
N LEU A 40 7.57 -23.52 -12.13
CA LEU A 40 7.05 -22.28 -12.70
C LEU A 40 8.08 -21.12 -12.69
N GLY A 41 9.29 -21.35 -12.17
CA GLY A 41 10.37 -20.38 -12.14
C GLY A 41 9.94 -19.09 -11.44
N VAL A 42 9.97 -17.95 -12.13
CA VAL A 42 9.56 -16.65 -11.59
C VAL A 42 8.08 -16.58 -11.18
N PHE A 43 7.26 -17.52 -11.62
CA PHE A 43 5.85 -17.67 -11.22
C PHE A 43 5.67 -18.80 -10.20
N TYR A 44 6.71 -19.17 -9.47
CA TYR A 44 6.65 -20.18 -8.43
C TYR A 44 5.54 -19.89 -7.42
N PHE A 45 5.43 -18.65 -6.99
CA PHE A 45 4.25 -18.14 -6.28
C PHE A 45 3.18 -17.75 -7.30
N ALA A 46 2.36 -18.73 -7.70
CA ALA A 46 1.44 -18.61 -8.83
C ALA A 46 0.36 -17.53 -8.68
N TRP A 47 0.12 -17.01 -7.47
CA TRP A 47 -0.79 -15.88 -7.24
C TRP A 47 -0.34 -14.59 -7.95
N ILE A 48 0.95 -14.48 -8.28
CA ILE A 48 1.51 -13.33 -9.04
C ILE A 48 0.77 -13.15 -10.38
N ILE A 49 0.32 -14.23 -11.01
CA ILE A 49 -0.39 -14.15 -12.30
C ILE A 49 -1.72 -13.39 -12.17
N PRO A 50 -2.67 -13.81 -11.30
CA PRO A 50 -3.87 -13.00 -11.07
C PRO A 50 -3.53 -11.62 -10.50
N GLY A 51 -2.48 -11.47 -9.70
CA GLY A 51 -1.98 -10.19 -9.21
C GLY A 51 -1.60 -9.24 -10.34
N LEU A 52 -0.82 -9.69 -11.32
CA LEU A 52 -0.44 -8.90 -12.51
C LEU A 52 -1.66 -8.49 -13.35
N ILE A 53 -2.62 -9.40 -13.50
CA ILE A 53 -3.88 -9.11 -14.20
C ILE A 53 -4.63 -8.00 -13.47
N PHE A 54 -4.75 -8.11 -12.15
CA PHE A 54 -5.38 -7.07 -11.32
C PHE A 54 -4.67 -5.72 -11.44
N VAL A 55 -3.33 -5.69 -11.37
CA VAL A 55 -2.54 -4.45 -11.53
C VAL A 55 -2.75 -3.84 -12.92
N ALA A 56 -2.82 -4.66 -13.97
CA ALA A 56 -3.09 -4.16 -15.33
C ALA A 56 -4.49 -3.51 -15.42
N PHE A 57 -5.52 -4.14 -14.85
CA PHE A 57 -6.86 -3.53 -14.79
C PHE A 57 -6.87 -2.25 -13.96
N ALA A 58 -6.20 -2.23 -12.80
CA ALA A 58 -6.08 -1.03 -11.99
C ALA A 58 -5.37 0.10 -12.75
N ALA A 59 -4.27 -0.20 -13.45
CA ALA A 59 -3.55 0.78 -14.27
C ALA A 59 -4.44 1.41 -15.34
N VAL A 60 -5.24 0.60 -16.05
CA VAL A 60 -6.20 1.09 -17.06
C VAL A 60 -7.30 1.94 -16.40
N TYR A 61 -7.87 1.46 -15.28
CA TYR A 61 -8.93 2.17 -14.57
C TYR A 61 -8.46 3.54 -14.04
N PHE A 62 -7.28 3.56 -13.41
CA PHE A 62 -6.72 4.79 -12.83
C PHE A 62 -6.01 5.69 -13.84
N TRP A 63 -5.82 5.26 -15.09
CA TRP A 63 -5.11 6.01 -16.12
C TRP A 63 -5.60 7.46 -16.26
N ARG A 64 -6.89 7.62 -16.53
CA ARG A 64 -7.49 8.96 -16.69
C ARG A 64 -7.42 9.80 -15.42
N PHE A 65 -7.59 9.18 -14.26
CA PHE A 65 -7.46 9.84 -12.97
C PHE A 65 -6.05 10.38 -12.76
N LEU A 66 -5.02 9.57 -12.98
CA LEU A 66 -3.62 9.99 -12.86
C LEU A 66 -3.27 11.19 -13.76
N TRP A 67 -3.78 11.21 -14.99
CA TRP A 67 -3.53 12.32 -15.92
C TRP A 67 -4.25 13.62 -15.52
N HIS A 68 -5.29 13.57 -14.72
CA HIS A 68 -5.96 14.76 -14.18
C HIS A 68 -5.28 15.33 -12.94
N LEU A 69 -4.38 14.57 -12.31
CA LEU A 69 -3.61 15.07 -11.18
C LEU A 69 -2.54 16.08 -11.63
N PRO A 70 -2.19 17.07 -10.79
CA PRO A 70 -1.01 17.90 -10.99
C PRO A 70 0.23 17.04 -11.27
N ALA A 71 1.11 17.50 -12.16
CA ALA A 71 2.27 16.72 -12.61
C ALA A 71 3.16 16.23 -11.47
N ALA A 72 3.35 17.04 -10.42
CA ALA A 72 4.09 16.66 -9.23
C ALA A 72 3.41 15.51 -8.48
N SER A 73 2.11 15.62 -8.17
CA SER A 73 1.34 14.59 -7.48
C SER A 73 1.29 13.29 -8.28
N ARG A 74 1.08 13.39 -9.61
CA ARG A 74 1.08 12.24 -10.50
C ARG A 74 2.40 11.49 -10.46
N ARG A 75 3.54 12.23 -10.58
CA ARG A 75 4.86 11.63 -10.49
C ARG A 75 5.05 10.91 -9.16
N ASP A 76 4.71 11.56 -8.06
CA ASP A 76 4.91 11.01 -6.73
C ASP A 76 4.04 9.76 -6.50
N PHE A 77 2.80 9.73 -7.01
CA PHE A 77 1.94 8.53 -6.94
C PHE A 77 2.47 7.38 -7.81
N VAL A 78 3.00 7.68 -8.99
CA VAL A 78 3.62 6.66 -9.85
C VAL A 78 4.87 6.09 -9.20
N VAL A 79 5.72 6.93 -8.60
CA VAL A 79 6.92 6.47 -7.88
C VAL A 79 6.52 5.56 -6.70
N ALA A 80 5.51 5.96 -5.91
CA ALA A 80 5.01 5.12 -4.82
C ALA A 80 4.51 3.76 -5.32
N ALA A 81 3.73 3.74 -6.41
CA ALA A 81 3.23 2.51 -7.01
C ALA A 81 4.36 1.61 -7.54
N VAL A 82 5.38 2.18 -8.18
CA VAL A 82 6.54 1.42 -8.67
C VAL A 82 7.35 0.81 -7.52
N LEU A 83 7.56 1.56 -6.44
CA LEU A 83 8.25 1.03 -5.26
C LEU A 83 7.47 -0.12 -4.63
N PHE A 84 6.18 0.09 -4.38
CA PHE A 84 5.32 -0.92 -3.76
C PHE A 84 5.18 -2.18 -4.62
N LEU A 85 4.82 -2.03 -5.90
CA LEU A 85 4.64 -3.17 -6.80
C LEU A 85 5.97 -3.84 -7.16
N GLY A 86 7.07 -3.09 -7.14
CA GLY A 86 8.42 -3.62 -7.29
C GLY A 86 8.80 -4.55 -6.15
N GLY A 87 8.38 -4.25 -4.92
CA GLY A 87 8.43 -5.15 -3.78
C GLY A 87 7.49 -6.33 -3.97
N ALA A 88 6.18 -6.07 -3.85
CA ALA A 88 5.11 -7.07 -3.79
C ALA A 88 5.08 -8.08 -4.96
N ILE A 89 5.54 -7.69 -6.14
CA ILE A 89 5.54 -8.56 -7.30
C ILE A 89 6.98 -8.86 -7.75
N GLY A 90 7.81 -7.82 -7.87
CA GLY A 90 9.14 -7.97 -8.45
C GLY A 90 10.09 -8.78 -7.59
N MET A 91 10.16 -8.47 -6.28
CA MET A 91 11.03 -9.21 -5.36
C MET A 91 10.47 -10.58 -5.04
N GLU A 92 9.14 -10.72 -4.95
CA GLU A 92 8.50 -12.02 -4.76
C GLU A 92 8.72 -12.98 -5.93
N MET A 93 8.75 -12.48 -7.19
CA MET A 93 9.14 -13.30 -8.35
C MET A 93 10.58 -13.84 -8.21
N LEU A 94 11.51 -13.02 -7.73
CA LEU A 94 12.90 -13.43 -7.51
C LEU A 94 13.01 -14.36 -6.30
N GLY A 95 12.28 -14.10 -5.24
CA GLY A 95 12.17 -14.94 -4.06
C GLY A 95 11.61 -16.32 -4.39
N GLY A 96 10.54 -16.37 -5.18
CA GLY A 96 9.93 -17.63 -5.64
C GLY A 96 10.88 -18.47 -6.48
N GLN A 97 11.62 -17.86 -7.39
CA GLN A 97 12.66 -18.55 -8.17
C GLN A 97 13.79 -19.09 -7.27
N ALA A 98 14.19 -18.33 -6.25
CA ALA A 98 15.21 -18.76 -5.31
C ALA A 98 14.71 -19.90 -4.40
N ASP A 99 13.45 -19.84 -3.96
CA ASP A 99 12.81 -20.90 -3.16
C ASP A 99 12.70 -22.20 -3.95
N GLU A 100 12.27 -22.13 -5.22
CA GLU A 100 12.18 -23.29 -6.10
C GLU A 100 13.56 -23.96 -6.34
N ALA A 101 14.62 -23.14 -6.49
CA ALA A 101 15.96 -23.65 -6.79
C ALA A 101 16.74 -24.18 -5.58
N HIS A 102 16.61 -23.55 -4.42
CA HIS A 102 17.47 -23.76 -3.26
C HIS A 102 16.72 -23.87 -1.93
N GLY A 103 15.37 -23.75 -1.95
CA GLY A 103 14.57 -23.67 -0.76
C GLY A 103 14.66 -22.30 -0.04
N ARG A 104 13.95 -22.16 1.08
CA ARG A 104 13.81 -20.90 1.85
C ARG A 104 15.05 -20.51 2.63
N HIS A 105 16.20 -20.38 1.95
CA HIS A 105 17.51 -20.08 2.56
C HIS A 105 18.23 -19.00 1.73
N GLY A 106 19.23 -18.37 2.35
CA GLY A 106 20.18 -17.48 1.65
C GLY A 106 19.52 -16.43 0.76
N ALA A 107 19.52 -16.65 -0.55
CA ALA A 107 18.98 -15.71 -1.52
C ALA A 107 17.47 -15.45 -1.32
N TYR A 108 16.69 -16.46 -0.99
CA TYR A 108 15.25 -16.28 -0.69
C TYR A 108 15.03 -15.26 0.43
N LEU A 109 15.75 -15.41 1.56
CA LEU A 109 15.63 -14.47 2.67
C LEU A 109 16.01 -13.04 2.29
N LEU A 110 17.04 -12.88 1.45
CA LEU A 110 17.42 -11.56 0.94
C LEU A 110 16.28 -10.92 0.13
N TRP A 111 15.67 -11.67 -0.78
CA TRP A 111 14.57 -11.17 -1.62
C TRP A 111 13.35 -10.81 -0.78
N THR A 112 12.99 -11.62 0.22
CA THR A 112 11.90 -11.33 1.16
C THR A 112 12.14 -10.04 1.94
N HIS A 113 13.33 -9.81 2.47
CA HIS A 113 13.64 -8.56 3.17
C HIS A 113 13.61 -7.33 2.25
N LEU A 114 14.06 -7.48 0.99
CA LEU A 114 13.97 -6.40 0.00
C LEU A 114 12.53 -6.12 -0.41
N GLU A 115 11.70 -7.15 -0.52
CA GLU A 115 10.26 -7.09 -0.76
C GLU A 115 9.56 -6.24 0.31
N GLU A 116 9.65 -6.69 1.58
CA GLU A 116 9.07 -5.98 2.73
C GLU A 116 9.58 -4.53 2.82
N GLY A 117 10.88 -4.33 2.62
CA GLY A 117 11.50 -3.00 2.63
C GLY A 117 10.93 -2.08 1.55
N LEU A 118 10.78 -2.56 0.32
CA LEU A 118 10.24 -1.78 -0.80
C LEU A 118 8.75 -1.49 -0.63
N GLU A 119 7.97 -2.43 -0.10
CA GLU A 119 6.56 -2.24 0.20
C GLU A 119 6.36 -1.16 1.26
N MET A 120 7.07 -1.27 2.39
CA MET A 120 7.03 -0.25 3.44
C MET A 120 7.43 1.13 2.92
N PHE A 121 8.51 1.19 2.13
CA PHE A 121 8.96 2.44 1.52
C PHE A 121 7.94 3.01 0.53
N GLY A 122 7.32 2.15 -0.28
CA GLY A 122 6.26 2.51 -1.21
C GLY A 122 5.05 3.11 -0.52
N ILE A 123 4.60 2.48 0.59
CA ILE A 123 3.48 2.99 1.40
C ILE A 123 3.83 4.33 2.06
N LEU A 124 4.99 4.45 2.68
CA LEU A 124 5.44 5.71 3.31
C LEU A 124 5.56 6.84 2.27
N TYR A 125 6.10 6.53 1.10
CA TYR A 125 6.20 7.49 0.02
C TYR A 125 4.81 7.88 -0.51
N PHE A 126 3.87 6.95 -0.57
CA PHE A 126 2.48 7.23 -0.96
C PHE A 126 1.78 8.16 0.05
N VAL A 127 1.92 7.92 1.35
CA VAL A 127 1.39 8.80 2.40
C VAL A 127 1.96 10.21 2.27
N ARG A 128 3.27 10.34 2.06
CA ARG A 128 3.91 11.62 1.77
C ARG A 128 3.31 12.28 0.52
N ALA A 129 3.13 11.52 -0.55
CA ALA A 129 2.56 12.02 -1.81
C ALA A 129 1.10 12.50 -1.63
N LEU A 130 0.29 11.80 -0.83
CA LEU A 130 -1.06 12.23 -0.47
C LEU A 130 -1.07 13.55 0.31
N LEU A 131 -0.23 13.68 1.33
CA LEU A 131 -0.11 14.92 2.12
C LEU A 131 0.33 16.09 1.23
N HIS A 132 1.29 15.87 0.35
CA HIS A 132 1.74 16.88 -0.62
C HIS A 132 0.61 17.26 -1.60
N HIS A 133 -0.15 16.29 -2.08
CA HIS A 133 -1.31 16.53 -2.95
C HIS A 133 -2.40 17.36 -2.23
N LEU A 134 -2.71 17.04 -0.97
CA LEU A 134 -3.67 17.78 -0.17
C LEU A 134 -3.24 19.24 0.06
N THR A 135 -1.95 19.47 0.33
CA THR A 135 -1.43 20.85 0.47
C THR A 135 -1.49 21.63 -0.83
N ALA A 136 -1.26 20.96 -1.97
CA ALA A 136 -1.33 21.59 -3.29
C ALA A 136 -2.76 22.02 -3.66
N ILE A 137 -3.79 21.30 -3.20
CA ILE A 137 -5.21 21.62 -3.48
C ILE A 137 -5.75 22.66 -2.50
N ASN A 138 -5.44 22.52 -1.19
CA ASN A 138 -6.07 23.32 -0.15
C ASN A 138 -5.21 24.53 0.32
N GLY A 139 -4.01 24.73 -0.25
CA GLY A 139 -3.10 25.80 0.09
C GLY A 139 -2.39 25.64 1.44
N ARG A 140 -3.03 25.13 2.46
CA ARG A 140 -2.45 24.79 3.78
C ARG A 140 -3.21 23.59 4.35
N PHE A 141 -2.47 22.61 4.83
CA PHE A 141 -2.98 21.51 5.62
C PHE A 141 -2.39 21.60 7.03
N THR A 142 -3.23 21.84 8.02
CA THR A 142 -2.87 21.85 9.44
C THR A 142 -3.44 20.60 10.09
N LEU A 143 -2.59 19.75 10.63
CA LEU A 143 -2.97 18.66 11.52
C LEU A 143 -3.06 19.22 12.94
N GLU A 144 -4.27 19.44 13.44
CA GLU A 144 -4.49 19.69 14.86
C GLU A 144 -4.62 18.34 15.56
N LEU A 145 -3.59 17.98 16.31
CA LEU A 145 -3.70 16.90 17.29
C LEU A 145 -4.54 17.44 18.44
N ALA A 146 -5.77 16.96 18.62
CA ALA A 146 -6.56 17.23 19.80
C ALA A 146 -5.79 16.65 21.01
N ALA A 147 -5.05 17.49 21.72
CA ALA A 147 -4.58 17.17 23.05
C ALA A 147 -5.81 17.00 23.94
N ASP A 148 -5.88 15.89 24.64
CA ASP A 148 -6.98 15.55 25.55
C ASP A 148 -7.44 16.75 26.36
N ALA A 149 -8.73 17.07 26.27
CA ALA A 149 -9.41 18.10 27.05
C ALA A 149 -9.51 17.76 28.58
N ALA A 150 -8.59 16.91 29.07
CA ALA A 150 -8.61 16.39 30.45
C ALA A 150 -7.92 17.29 31.46
N THR A 151 -7.42 18.48 31.11
CA THR A 151 -6.76 19.40 32.05
C THR A 151 -7.20 20.85 31.87
N SER A 152 -8.51 21.10 31.80
CA SER A 152 -9.01 22.44 32.07
C SER A 152 -9.22 22.56 33.60
N PRO A 153 -8.42 23.33 34.32
CA PRO A 153 -8.71 23.58 35.74
C PRO A 153 -10.05 24.27 35.82
N ALA A 154 -10.96 23.70 36.63
CA ALA A 154 -12.27 24.25 36.91
C ALA A 154 -12.13 25.73 37.26
N GLN A 155 -12.70 26.63 36.46
CA GLN A 155 -12.85 28.03 36.83
C GLN A 155 -13.69 28.11 38.10
N VAL A 156 -13.02 28.35 39.22
CA VAL A 156 -13.68 28.71 40.49
C VAL A 156 -14.36 30.05 40.23
N ARG A 157 -15.70 30.05 40.12
CA ARG A 157 -16.48 31.27 40.11
C ARG A 157 -16.33 31.94 41.48
N PRO A 158 -15.94 33.21 41.56
CA PRO A 158 -15.98 33.94 42.83
C PRO A 158 -17.42 34.11 43.27
N VAL A 159 -17.68 33.69 44.50
CA VAL A 159 -18.97 33.94 45.18
C VAL A 159 -19.10 35.44 45.40
N ALA A 160 -20.11 36.07 44.77
CA ALA A 160 -20.47 37.46 45.03
C ALA A 160 -20.94 37.59 46.48
N SER A 161 -20.19 38.31 47.30
CA SER A 161 -20.61 38.71 48.63
C SER A 161 -21.65 39.82 48.51
N SER A 162 -22.88 39.52 48.93
CA SER A 162 -23.93 40.50 49.17
C SER A 162 -23.66 41.30 50.48
N HIS A 163 -23.49 42.58 50.29
CA HIS A 163 -23.79 43.58 51.38
C HIS A 163 -24.87 44.55 50.90
#